data_981d4ed800a0db86690086ef7416c147
#
_entry.id   981d4ed800a0db86690086ef7416c147
#
_cell.length_a   1.000
_cell.length_b   1.000
_cell.length_c   1.000
_cell.angle_alpha   90.00
_cell.angle_beta   90.00
_cell.angle_gamma   90.00
#
_symmetry.space_group_name_H-M   'P 1'
#
loop_
_entity.id
_entity.type
_entity.pdbx_description
1 polymer ?
#
loop_
_entity_poly.entity_id
_entity_poly.type
_entity_poly.pdbx_seq_one_letter_code
_entity_poly.pdbx_strand_id
1 'polypeptide(L)'
;GRDKGIDLADSKRKINTLAQVKHYVNSTVSNLIAALRNEISNVKRINPKEYFICTSLSLSAEKINEIYEMFSDYMNSKENIWAKQDIDSFLHEPENKNIVVKNFKLWIDNSGILQEITNNQIFVDCETLMSNISREKNLFVRTSMYDDAVKLLKENKVLMIMGNPGVGKTMLTKMLALKYAVDGYKVRFTTNVTNLTELKNSSSRNPKDKEIVLIDDCFGQAYFEMKESQSNELMSLIDYVNLANNKVLVLNSRITIYQKAKNRSTVFRQSEEDEKYCLQKIDVNEMNDLDRAKIFYNHIYFYKPVSYTHLR
;
A
#
# COMPACT_ATOMS: atom_id res chain seq x y z
N GLY A 1 -1.75 0.37 26.69
CA GLY A 1 -3.09 0.73 26.27
C GLY A 1 -4.08 0.67 27.40
N ARG A 2 -5.07 1.52 27.38
CA ARG A 2 -6.16 1.59 28.37
C ARG A 2 -7.26 0.55 28.11
N ASP A 3 -7.01 -0.48 27.32
CA ASP A 3 -8.02 -1.40 26.79
C ASP A 3 -8.33 -2.58 27.71
N LYS A 4 -7.91 -2.49 28.99
CA LYS A 4 -8.16 -3.49 30.04
C LYS A 4 -7.77 -4.93 29.63
N GLY A 5 -6.76 -5.09 28.76
CA GLY A 5 -6.26 -6.37 28.28
C GLY A 5 -7.09 -7.03 27.19
N ILE A 6 -7.87 -6.25 26.43
CA ILE A 6 -8.68 -6.73 25.31
C ILE A 6 -8.11 -6.15 24.03
N ASP A 7 -7.45 -6.97 23.21
CA ASP A 7 -6.96 -6.55 21.89
C ASP A 7 -8.02 -6.83 20.81
N LEU A 8 -8.57 -8.05 20.77
CA LEU A 8 -9.65 -8.44 19.87
C LEU A 8 -10.69 -9.26 20.64
N ALA A 9 -11.97 -9.00 20.40
CA ALA A 9 -13.08 -9.73 20.99
C ALA A 9 -14.25 -9.85 20.01
N ASP A 10 -14.99 -10.94 20.07
CA ASP A 10 -16.17 -11.20 19.25
C ASP A 10 -17.34 -10.26 19.56
N SER A 11 -17.41 -9.72 20.78
CA SER A 11 -18.50 -8.86 21.25
C SER A 11 -18.01 -7.87 22.30
N LYS A 12 -18.66 -6.69 22.36
CA LYS A 12 -18.40 -5.68 23.40
C LYS A 12 -19.13 -5.96 24.72
N ARG A 13 -20.23 -6.73 24.70
CA ARG A 13 -21.08 -6.94 25.87
C ARG A 13 -20.83 -8.27 26.56
N LYS A 14 -20.78 -9.36 25.80
CA LYS A 14 -20.48 -10.69 26.31
C LYS A 14 -19.41 -11.29 25.41
N ILE A 15 -18.19 -11.36 25.93
CA ILE A 15 -17.03 -11.87 25.20
C ILE A 15 -17.04 -13.39 25.34
N ASN A 16 -17.27 -14.10 24.23
CA ASN A 16 -17.10 -15.55 24.18
C ASN A 16 -15.70 -15.89 23.65
N THR A 17 -15.23 -15.19 22.63
CA THR A 17 -13.90 -15.37 22.06
C THR A 17 -13.06 -14.12 22.33
N LEU A 18 -11.90 -14.31 22.94
CA LEU A 18 -10.94 -13.28 23.25
C LEU A 18 -9.60 -13.62 22.60
N ALA A 19 -9.03 -12.69 21.85
CA ALA A 19 -7.68 -12.84 21.34
C ALA A 19 -6.78 -11.71 21.83
N GLN A 20 -5.59 -12.08 22.26
CA GLN A 20 -4.56 -11.14 22.68
C GLN A 20 -3.39 -11.16 21.72
N VAL A 21 -2.97 -9.98 21.30
CA VAL A 21 -1.88 -9.81 20.33
C VAL A 21 -0.67 -9.18 21.01
N LYS A 22 0.45 -9.88 21.01
CA LYS A 22 1.72 -9.42 21.60
C LYS A 22 2.76 -9.25 20.49
N HIS A 23 2.91 -8.01 20.04
CA HIS A 23 3.89 -7.67 19.01
C HIS A 23 5.19 -7.18 19.68
N TYR A 24 6.26 -7.94 19.48
CA TYR A 24 7.59 -7.64 20.01
C TYR A 24 8.62 -7.56 18.89
N VAL A 25 9.26 -6.40 18.73
CA VAL A 25 10.31 -6.18 17.71
C VAL A 25 11.69 -6.55 18.26
N ASN A 26 11.98 -6.20 19.51
CA ASN A 26 13.29 -6.38 20.16
C ASN A 26 13.16 -6.98 21.57
N SER A 27 12.22 -7.87 21.79
CA SER A 27 11.96 -8.46 23.11
C SER A 27 12.18 -9.97 23.10
N THR A 28 12.29 -10.57 24.28
CA THR A 28 12.55 -12.00 24.45
C THR A 28 11.27 -12.77 24.77
N VAL A 29 11.30 -14.10 24.57
CA VAL A 29 10.22 -15.00 24.97
C VAL A 29 9.96 -14.92 26.48
N SER A 30 11.00 -14.69 27.31
CA SER A 30 10.83 -14.50 28.75
C SER A 30 9.97 -13.28 29.09
N ASN A 31 10.13 -12.19 28.34
CA ASN A 31 9.30 -10.99 28.52
C ASN A 31 7.84 -11.24 28.09
N LEU A 32 7.62 -12.03 27.04
CA LEU A 32 6.27 -12.46 26.64
C LEU A 32 5.60 -13.24 27.78
N ILE A 33 6.29 -14.26 28.33
CA ILE A 33 5.77 -15.09 29.40
C ILE A 33 5.45 -14.25 30.66
N ALA A 34 6.33 -13.33 31.03
CA ALA A 34 6.10 -12.42 32.15
C ALA A 34 4.85 -11.52 31.90
N ALA A 35 4.70 -11.00 30.68
CA ALA A 35 3.52 -10.22 30.30
C ALA A 35 2.24 -11.07 30.35
N LEU A 36 2.26 -12.30 29.86
CA LEU A 36 1.12 -13.21 29.87
C LEU A 36 0.70 -13.61 31.30
N ARG A 37 1.66 -13.82 32.22
CA ARG A 37 1.36 -14.06 33.66
C ARG A 37 0.57 -12.90 34.27
N ASN A 38 0.87 -11.66 33.90
CA ASN A 38 0.13 -10.49 34.38
C ASN A 38 -1.30 -10.41 33.80
N GLU A 39 -1.57 -11.09 32.70
CA GLU A 39 -2.89 -11.11 32.07
C GLU A 39 -3.83 -12.19 32.63
N ILE A 40 -3.33 -13.16 33.37
CA ILE A 40 -4.15 -14.27 33.93
C ILE A 40 -5.36 -13.73 34.69
N SER A 41 -5.16 -12.73 35.54
CA SER A 41 -6.25 -12.11 36.31
C SER A 41 -7.31 -11.44 35.44
N ASN A 42 -6.90 -10.83 34.34
CA ASN A 42 -7.81 -10.20 33.38
C ASN A 42 -8.62 -11.23 32.61
N VAL A 43 -7.99 -12.29 32.12
CA VAL A 43 -8.64 -13.38 31.40
C VAL A 43 -9.65 -14.09 32.32
N LYS A 44 -9.26 -14.36 33.56
CA LYS A 44 -10.15 -14.94 34.57
C LYS A 44 -11.39 -14.06 34.86
N ARG A 45 -11.20 -12.75 34.93
CA ARG A 45 -12.30 -11.78 35.12
C ARG A 45 -13.25 -11.74 33.92
N ILE A 46 -12.72 -11.80 32.70
CA ILE A 46 -13.51 -11.77 31.46
C ILE A 46 -14.22 -13.12 31.27
N ASN A 47 -13.57 -14.21 31.65
CA ASN A 47 -14.06 -15.58 31.56
C ASN A 47 -14.55 -15.93 30.15
N PRO A 48 -13.71 -15.79 29.11
CA PRO A 48 -14.08 -16.14 27.74
C PRO A 48 -14.25 -17.67 27.62
N LYS A 49 -15.06 -18.11 26.67
CA LYS A 49 -15.17 -19.52 26.33
C LYS A 49 -13.96 -20.02 25.56
N GLU A 50 -13.35 -19.13 24.82
CA GLU A 50 -12.19 -19.41 23.98
C GLU A 50 -11.22 -18.25 23.99
N TYR A 51 -9.96 -18.56 24.28
CA TYR A 51 -8.88 -17.57 24.36
C TYR A 51 -7.77 -17.90 23.38
N PHE A 52 -7.38 -16.92 22.58
CA PHE A 52 -6.29 -17.00 21.63
C PHE A 52 -5.14 -16.09 22.03
N ILE A 53 -3.92 -16.51 21.77
CA ILE A 53 -2.71 -15.71 21.90
C ILE A 53 -2.01 -15.67 20.54
N CYS A 54 -1.74 -14.45 20.03
CA CYS A 54 -0.96 -14.22 18.82
C CYS A 54 0.32 -13.47 19.19
N THR A 55 1.49 -13.95 18.75
CA THR A 55 2.75 -13.27 18.99
C THR A 55 3.65 -13.24 17.76
N SER A 56 4.42 -12.16 17.62
CA SER A 56 5.45 -12.02 16.60
C SER A 56 6.76 -12.77 16.92
N LEU A 57 6.84 -13.43 18.07
CA LEU A 57 7.99 -14.24 18.48
C LEU A 57 7.84 -15.68 18.02
N SER A 58 8.95 -16.33 17.64
CA SER A 58 8.99 -17.76 17.43
C SER A 58 9.02 -18.47 18.80
N LEU A 59 8.21 -19.50 18.97
CA LEU A 59 8.09 -20.26 20.20
C LEU A 59 8.52 -21.71 20.00
N SER A 60 9.26 -22.26 20.97
CA SER A 60 9.54 -23.69 21.04
C SER A 60 8.29 -24.45 21.54
N ALA A 61 8.21 -25.75 21.26
CA ALA A 61 7.14 -26.60 21.75
C ALA A 61 7.00 -26.57 23.30
N GLU A 62 8.14 -26.46 23.99
CA GLU A 62 8.17 -26.31 25.45
C GLU A 62 7.51 -25.00 25.90
N LYS A 63 7.79 -23.90 25.20
CA LYS A 63 7.19 -22.59 25.53
C LYS A 63 5.72 -22.50 25.17
N ILE A 64 5.29 -23.18 24.12
CA ILE A 64 3.85 -23.33 23.79
C ILE A 64 3.16 -24.11 24.91
N ASN A 65 3.76 -25.19 25.42
CA ASN A 65 3.23 -25.94 26.54
C ASN A 65 3.12 -25.07 27.80
N GLU A 66 4.18 -24.32 28.15
CA GLU A 66 4.16 -23.42 29.31
C GLU A 66 3.02 -22.39 29.21
N ILE A 67 2.81 -21.81 28.05
CA ILE A 67 1.72 -20.82 27.82
C ILE A 67 0.36 -21.51 27.90
N TYR A 68 0.21 -22.69 27.30
CA TYR A 68 -1.04 -23.42 27.33
C TYR A 68 -1.45 -23.78 28.76
N GLU A 69 -0.53 -24.26 29.60
CA GLU A 69 -0.80 -24.58 31.00
C GLU A 69 -1.30 -23.37 31.80
N MET A 70 -0.82 -22.15 31.48
CA MET A 70 -1.27 -20.94 32.17
C MET A 70 -2.75 -20.59 31.88
N PHE A 71 -3.27 -21.02 30.73
CA PHE A 71 -4.61 -20.63 30.25
C PHE A 71 -5.47 -21.85 29.83
N SER A 72 -5.13 -23.05 30.29
CA SER A 72 -5.80 -24.30 29.92
C SER A 72 -7.31 -24.28 30.15
N ASP A 73 -7.79 -23.55 31.15
CA ASP A 73 -9.25 -23.40 31.43
C ASP A 73 -9.99 -22.59 30.35
N TYR A 74 -9.25 -21.88 29.49
CA TYR A 74 -9.81 -20.94 28.47
C TYR A 74 -9.37 -21.28 27.04
N MET A 75 -8.53 -22.29 26.85
CA MET A 75 -8.03 -22.71 25.53
C MET A 75 -8.46 -24.15 25.24
N ASN A 76 -9.07 -24.35 24.07
CA ASN A 76 -9.51 -25.69 23.63
C ASN A 76 -8.31 -26.60 23.28
N SER A 77 -7.25 -26.03 22.74
CA SER A 77 -6.03 -26.72 22.36
C SER A 77 -4.84 -25.77 22.30
N LYS A 78 -3.63 -26.33 22.12
CA LYS A 78 -2.43 -25.55 21.87
C LYS A 78 -2.46 -24.76 20.56
N GLU A 79 -3.35 -25.11 19.64
CA GLU A 79 -3.60 -24.40 18.37
C GLU A 79 -4.20 -23.00 18.59
N ASN A 80 -4.69 -22.72 19.80
CA ASN A 80 -5.11 -21.37 20.18
C ASN A 80 -3.91 -20.41 20.38
N ILE A 81 -2.66 -20.92 20.32
CA ILE A 81 -1.44 -20.13 20.44
C ILE A 81 -0.78 -20.01 19.07
N TRP A 82 -0.84 -18.82 18.51
CA TRP A 82 -0.28 -18.48 17.21
C TRP A 82 1.04 -17.77 17.38
N ALA A 83 2.14 -18.49 17.26
CA ALA A 83 3.48 -17.93 17.22
C ALA A 83 3.83 -17.43 15.80
N LYS A 84 4.98 -16.80 15.64
CA LYS A 84 5.43 -16.28 14.35
C LYS A 84 5.37 -17.34 13.24
N GLN A 85 5.87 -18.56 13.52
CA GLN A 85 5.89 -19.64 12.53
C GLN A 85 4.49 -20.06 12.07
N ASP A 86 3.49 -20.03 12.97
CA ASP A 86 2.11 -20.43 12.65
C ASP A 86 1.44 -19.35 11.77
N ILE A 87 1.67 -18.08 12.11
CA ILE A 87 1.19 -16.93 11.33
C ILE A 87 1.84 -16.93 9.94
N ASP A 88 3.16 -17.13 9.87
CA ASP A 88 3.89 -17.18 8.61
C ASP A 88 3.39 -18.35 7.74
N SER A 89 3.20 -19.54 8.32
CA SER A 89 2.65 -20.70 7.60
C SER A 89 1.26 -20.43 7.06
N PHE A 90 0.37 -19.91 7.89
CA PHE A 90 -1.00 -19.54 7.51
C PHE A 90 -1.02 -18.53 6.34
N LEU A 91 -0.17 -17.51 6.38
CA LEU A 91 -0.09 -16.50 5.32
C LEU A 91 0.51 -17.03 4.01
N HIS A 92 1.31 -18.10 4.06
CA HIS A 92 1.89 -18.75 2.86
C HIS A 92 0.93 -19.75 2.20
N GLU A 93 -0.15 -20.15 2.84
CA GLU A 93 -1.14 -21.03 2.24
C GLU A 93 -1.82 -20.37 1.03
N PRO A 94 -1.97 -21.09 -0.11
CA PRO A 94 -2.58 -20.53 -1.32
C PRO A 94 -3.98 -19.96 -1.10
N GLU A 95 -4.76 -20.56 -0.20
CA GLU A 95 -6.11 -20.17 0.15
C GLU A 95 -6.16 -18.79 0.85
N ASN A 96 -5.10 -18.46 1.59
CA ASN A 96 -4.97 -17.22 2.36
C ASN A 96 -4.30 -16.07 1.57
N LYS A 97 -3.91 -16.32 0.31
CA LYS A 97 -3.30 -15.30 -0.57
C LYS A 97 -4.11 -14.00 -0.62
N ASN A 98 -5.44 -14.09 -0.60
CA ASN A 98 -6.32 -12.92 -0.59
C ASN A 98 -6.18 -12.06 0.67
N ILE A 99 -5.86 -12.66 1.82
CA ILE A 99 -5.65 -11.93 3.09
C ILE A 99 -4.36 -11.10 2.96
N VAL A 100 -3.30 -11.72 2.45
CA VAL A 100 -2.01 -11.06 2.21
C VAL A 100 -2.18 -9.91 1.23
N VAL A 101 -2.82 -10.16 0.08
CA VAL A 101 -3.05 -9.15 -0.98
C VAL A 101 -3.87 -7.96 -0.48
N LYS A 102 -4.88 -8.18 0.36
CA LYS A 102 -5.70 -7.10 0.92
C LYS A 102 -4.95 -6.26 1.96
N ASN A 103 -3.92 -6.80 2.58
CA ASN A 103 -3.13 -6.14 3.62
C ASN A 103 -1.73 -5.81 3.11
N PHE A 104 -1.59 -4.67 2.44
CA PHE A 104 -0.36 -4.29 1.76
C PHE A 104 0.90 -4.40 2.65
N LYS A 105 0.82 -4.17 3.97
CA LYS A 105 1.94 -4.34 4.90
C LYS A 105 2.44 -5.78 4.97
N LEU A 106 1.56 -6.77 4.81
CA LEU A 106 1.93 -8.18 4.85
C LEU A 106 2.70 -8.59 3.59
N TRP A 107 2.30 -8.12 2.40
CA TRP A 107 2.97 -8.51 1.17
C TRP A 107 4.16 -7.62 0.80
N ILE A 108 4.17 -6.35 1.23
CA ILE A 108 5.30 -5.45 0.97
C ILE A 108 6.56 -5.91 1.73
N ASP A 109 6.38 -6.53 2.90
CA ASP A 109 7.49 -7.08 3.68
C ASP A 109 7.84 -8.52 3.29
N ASN A 110 7.01 -9.17 2.49
CA ASN A 110 7.26 -10.51 1.97
C ASN A 110 8.07 -10.44 0.67
N SER A 111 9.40 -10.65 0.79
CA SER A 111 10.32 -10.61 -0.35
C SER A 111 9.97 -11.63 -1.45
N GLY A 112 9.39 -12.77 -1.09
CA GLY A 112 8.97 -13.81 -2.05
C GLY A 112 7.80 -13.35 -2.92
N ILE A 113 6.76 -12.75 -2.32
CA ILE A 113 5.61 -12.21 -3.06
C ILE A 113 6.04 -11.05 -3.96
N LEU A 114 6.87 -10.14 -3.44
CA LEU A 114 7.42 -9.03 -4.24
C LEU A 114 8.23 -9.56 -5.43
N GLN A 115 9.05 -10.57 -5.23
CA GLN A 115 9.88 -11.17 -6.28
C GLN A 115 9.03 -11.94 -7.31
N GLU A 116 7.99 -12.64 -6.89
CA GLU A 116 7.03 -13.29 -7.80
C GLU A 116 6.29 -12.27 -8.67
N ILE A 117 5.85 -11.16 -8.08
CA ILE A 117 5.19 -10.06 -8.80
C ILE A 117 6.17 -9.41 -9.79
N THR A 118 7.42 -9.15 -9.38
CA THR A 118 8.43 -8.53 -10.24
C THR A 118 8.83 -9.42 -11.40
N ASN A 119 9.00 -10.72 -11.19
CA ASN A 119 9.44 -11.65 -12.23
C ASN A 119 8.36 -11.93 -13.29
N ASN A 120 7.08 -11.88 -12.91
CA ASN A 120 6.01 -12.34 -13.80
C ASN A 120 5.29 -11.21 -14.56
N GLN A 121 5.41 -9.93 -14.12
CA GLN A 121 4.52 -8.89 -14.61
C GLN A 121 5.15 -7.53 -14.92
N ILE A 122 6.48 -7.39 -14.79
CA ILE A 122 7.13 -6.09 -14.95
C ILE A 122 8.06 -6.11 -16.17
N PHE A 123 7.88 -5.09 -17.03
CA PHE A 123 8.77 -4.85 -18.17
C PHE A 123 10.11 -4.24 -17.71
N VAL A 124 11.14 -4.42 -18.52
CA VAL A 124 12.54 -4.02 -18.23
C VAL A 124 12.66 -2.58 -17.77
N ASP A 125 11.84 -1.66 -18.29
CA ASP A 125 11.82 -0.24 -17.89
C ASP A 125 11.32 0.01 -16.46
N CYS A 126 10.73 -1.00 -15.83
CA CYS A 126 10.18 -0.93 -14.47
C CYS A 126 11.12 -1.50 -13.40
N GLU A 127 12.26 -2.09 -13.75
CA GLU A 127 13.20 -2.66 -12.76
C GLU A 127 13.68 -1.59 -11.77
N THR A 128 14.02 -0.39 -12.28
CA THR A 128 14.41 0.74 -11.43
C THR A 128 13.28 1.19 -10.52
N LEU A 129 12.02 1.21 -11.02
CA LEU A 129 10.85 1.52 -10.23
C LEU A 129 10.69 0.54 -9.08
N MET A 130 10.80 -0.76 -9.34
CA MET A 130 10.61 -1.81 -8.34
C MET A 130 11.76 -1.86 -7.33
N SER A 131 12.99 -1.66 -7.77
CA SER A 131 14.14 -1.52 -6.88
C SER A 131 13.95 -0.34 -5.91
N ASN A 132 13.48 0.80 -6.40
CA ASN A 132 13.16 1.96 -5.59
C ASN A 132 12.01 1.67 -4.61
N ILE A 133 10.94 1.03 -5.07
CA ILE A 133 9.83 0.62 -4.20
C ILE A 133 10.33 -0.30 -3.09
N SER A 134 11.13 -1.32 -3.41
CA SER A 134 11.66 -2.25 -2.42
C SER A 134 12.51 -1.56 -1.35
N ARG A 135 13.28 -0.53 -1.73
CA ARG A 135 14.09 0.26 -0.80
C ARG A 135 13.26 1.22 0.06
N GLU A 136 12.21 1.81 -0.51
CA GLU A 136 11.40 2.85 0.12
C GLU A 136 10.12 2.31 0.78
N LYS A 137 9.83 1.01 0.65
CA LYS A 137 8.58 0.39 1.13
C LYS A 137 8.26 0.67 2.59
N ASN A 138 9.29 0.71 3.45
CA ASN A 138 9.11 0.95 4.88
C ASN A 138 8.67 2.40 5.19
N LEU A 139 8.92 3.33 4.28
CA LEU A 139 8.51 4.74 4.43
C LEU A 139 7.04 4.96 4.07
N PHE A 140 6.45 4.05 3.30
CA PHE A 140 5.08 4.20 2.87
C PHE A 140 4.10 4.09 4.03
N VAL A 141 3.19 5.06 4.07
CA VAL A 141 2.03 5.07 4.96
C VAL A 141 0.77 5.04 4.11
N ARG A 142 -0.12 4.10 4.39
CA ARG A 142 -1.44 4.09 3.78
C ARG A 142 -2.24 5.29 4.30
N THR A 143 -2.48 6.24 3.42
CA THR A 143 -3.22 7.47 3.67
C THR A 143 -4.65 7.38 3.15
N SER A 144 -5.54 8.25 3.60
CA SER A 144 -6.87 8.40 3.02
C SER A 144 -6.81 8.69 1.52
N MET A 145 -5.85 9.52 1.08
CA MET A 145 -5.65 9.81 -0.35
C MET A 145 -5.28 8.58 -1.18
N TYR A 146 -4.53 7.63 -0.62
CA TYR A 146 -4.27 6.37 -1.31
C TYR A 146 -5.56 5.57 -1.52
N ASP A 147 -6.43 5.52 -0.50
CA ASP A 147 -7.70 4.81 -0.60
C ASP A 147 -8.64 5.49 -1.62
N ASP A 148 -8.68 6.82 -1.64
CA ASP A 148 -9.43 7.62 -2.61
C ASP A 148 -8.89 7.41 -4.04
N ALA A 149 -7.56 7.40 -4.22
CA ALA A 149 -6.93 7.11 -5.51
C ALA A 149 -7.30 5.73 -6.04
N VAL A 150 -7.27 4.71 -5.19
CA VAL A 150 -7.67 3.34 -5.55
C VAL A 150 -9.15 3.29 -5.95
N LYS A 151 -10.03 4.00 -5.24
CA LYS A 151 -11.46 4.09 -5.54
C LYS A 151 -11.68 4.75 -6.89
N LEU A 152 -11.11 5.94 -7.10
CA LEU A 152 -11.25 6.70 -8.34
C LEU A 152 -10.75 5.92 -9.56
N LEU A 153 -9.60 5.23 -9.44
CA LEU A 153 -9.06 4.42 -10.53
C LEU A 153 -9.94 3.21 -10.89
N LYS A 154 -10.65 2.63 -9.92
CA LYS A 154 -11.61 1.56 -10.19
C LYS A 154 -12.84 2.05 -10.94
N GLU A 155 -13.28 3.26 -10.64
CA GLU A 155 -14.48 3.86 -11.24
C GLU A 155 -14.19 4.48 -12.61
N ASN A 156 -13.01 5.12 -12.79
CA ASN A 156 -12.76 6.02 -13.92
C ASN A 156 -11.54 5.65 -14.78
N LYS A 157 -10.77 4.64 -14.42
CA LYS A 157 -9.57 4.13 -15.15
C LYS A 157 -8.41 5.13 -15.33
N VAL A 158 -8.66 6.44 -15.34
CA VAL A 158 -7.63 7.47 -15.53
C VAL A 158 -7.61 8.41 -14.33
N LEU A 159 -6.42 8.60 -13.75
CA LEU A 159 -6.20 9.46 -12.58
C LEU A 159 -5.01 10.40 -12.80
N MET A 160 -5.24 11.69 -12.55
CA MET A 160 -4.20 12.70 -12.46
C MET A 160 -3.88 13.01 -10.98
N ILE A 161 -2.65 12.78 -10.58
CA ILE A 161 -2.14 13.10 -9.24
C ILE A 161 -1.39 14.43 -9.33
N MET A 162 -1.85 15.43 -8.59
CA MET A 162 -1.24 16.77 -8.55
C MET A 162 -0.73 17.11 -7.17
N GLY A 163 0.15 18.10 -7.10
CA GLY A 163 0.65 18.63 -5.82
C GLY A 163 2.00 19.33 -5.96
N ASN A 164 2.43 19.96 -4.90
CA ASN A 164 3.72 20.64 -4.83
C ASN A 164 4.92 19.65 -4.87
N PRO A 165 6.12 20.11 -5.16
CA PRO A 165 7.33 19.28 -5.00
C PRO A 165 7.42 18.72 -3.56
N GLY A 166 7.83 17.46 -3.42
CA GLY A 166 8.08 16.83 -2.11
C GLY A 166 6.84 16.32 -1.35
N VAL A 167 5.60 16.54 -1.82
CA VAL A 167 4.37 16.14 -1.09
C VAL A 167 4.03 14.65 -1.19
N GLY A 168 4.82 13.84 -1.93
CA GLY A 168 4.62 12.39 -1.99
C GLY A 168 3.90 11.86 -3.25
N LYS A 169 3.72 12.67 -4.32
CA LYS A 169 3.09 12.22 -5.58
C LYS A 169 3.71 10.95 -6.15
N THR A 170 5.02 10.96 -6.32
CA THR A 170 5.75 9.79 -6.86
C THR A 170 5.62 8.57 -5.96
N MET A 171 5.60 8.74 -4.63
CA MET A 171 5.36 7.64 -3.70
C MET A 171 3.95 7.07 -3.88
N LEU A 172 2.93 7.92 -3.96
CA LEU A 172 1.56 7.49 -4.22
C LEU A 172 1.46 6.71 -5.55
N THR A 173 2.09 7.24 -6.63
CA THR A 173 2.14 6.58 -7.94
C THR A 173 2.80 5.19 -7.86
N LYS A 174 3.94 5.08 -7.16
CA LYS A 174 4.65 3.81 -6.94
C LYS A 174 3.77 2.79 -6.21
N MET A 175 3.03 3.23 -5.19
CA MET A 175 2.18 2.34 -4.40
C MET A 175 0.93 1.88 -5.17
N LEU A 176 0.39 2.72 -6.05
CA LEU A 176 -0.66 2.32 -6.98
C LEU A 176 -0.13 1.29 -7.98
N ALA A 177 1.07 1.50 -8.55
CA ALA A 177 1.71 0.53 -9.43
C ALA A 177 1.79 -0.85 -8.78
N LEU A 178 2.28 -0.87 -7.55
CA LEU A 178 2.45 -2.10 -6.78
C LEU A 178 1.11 -2.78 -6.47
N LYS A 179 0.09 -1.99 -6.07
CA LYS A 179 -1.27 -2.49 -5.85
C LYS A 179 -1.83 -3.19 -7.09
N TYR A 180 -1.71 -2.54 -8.24
CA TYR A 180 -2.22 -3.09 -9.49
C TYR A 180 -1.40 -4.29 -9.98
N ALA A 181 -0.08 -4.31 -9.76
CA ALA A 181 0.76 -5.48 -10.03
C ALA A 181 0.28 -6.70 -9.23
N VAL A 182 -0.03 -6.53 -7.94
CA VAL A 182 -0.62 -7.59 -7.09
C VAL A 182 -1.97 -8.06 -7.63
N ASP A 183 -2.77 -7.15 -8.19
CA ASP A 183 -4.07 -7.48 -8.81
C ASP A 183 -3.92 -8.13 -10.22
N GLY A 184 -2.69 -8.43 -10.65
CA GLY A 184 -2.41 -9.11 -11.92
C GLY A 184 -2.28 -8.18 -13.13
N TYR A 185 -2.10 -6.88 -12.93
CA TYR A 185 -1.82 -5.94 -14.00
C TYR A 185 -0.33 -5.92 -14.35
N LYS A 186 -0.01 -5.93 -15.64
CA LYS A 186 1.34 -5.61 -16.13
C LYS A 186 1.60 -4.13 -15.91
N VAL A 187 2.74 -3.78 -15.30
CA VAL A 187 3.09 -2.39 -14.98
C VAL A 187 3.97 -1.82 -16.07
N ARG A 188 3.60 -0.66 -16.60
CA ARG A 188 4.42 0.15 -17.49
C ARG A 188 4.66 1.50 -16.84
N PHE A 189 5.92 1.91 -16.77
CA PHE A 189 6.32 3.17 -16.14
C PHE A 189 7.22 3.97 -17.08
N THR A 190 6.96 5.25 -17.20
CA THR A 190 7.84 6.18 -17.91
C THR A 190 7.88 7.55 -17.23
N THR A 191 9.02 8.20 -17.32
CA THR A 191 9.21 9.62 -16.96
C THR A 191 9.32 10.48 -18.21
N ASN A 192 9.26 9.87 -19.39
CA ASN A 192 9.47 10.56 -20.65
C ASN A 192 8.18 10.62 -21.47
N VAL A 193 7.70 11.81 -21.70
CA VAL A 193 6.49 12.09 -22.50
C VAL A 193 6.77 12.22 -23.99
N THR A 194 8.01 12.07 -24.45
CA THR A 194 8.34 12.19 -25.88
C THR A 194 7.92 10.97 -26.70
N ASN A 195 7.65 9.83 -26.04
CA ASN A 195 7.36 8.55 -26.69
C ASN A 195 6.00 7.96 -26.29
N LEU A 196 4.97 8.81 -26.13
CA LEU A 196 3.62 8.35 -25.73
C LEU A 196 2.98 7.45 -26.80
N THR A 197 3.25 7.72 -28.08
CA THR A 197 2.79 6.88 -29.18
C THR A 197 3.43 5.48 -29.12
N GLU A 198 4.71 5.38 -28.82
CA GLU A 198 5.41 4.09 -28.64
C GLU A 198 4.85 3.34 -27.43
N LEU A 199 4.62 4.03 -26.32
CA LEU A 199 3.98 3.46 -25.13
C LEU A 199 2.60 2.87 -25.44
N LYS A 200 1.79 3.59 -26.21
CA LYS A 200 0.48 3.14 -26.69
C LYS A 200 0.60 1.92 -27.62
N ASN A 201 1.54 1.94 -28.57
CA ASN A 201 1.72 0.87 -29.57
C ASN A 201 2.29 -0.40 -28.92
N SER A 202 3.12 -0.28 -27.88
CA SER A 202 3.66 -1.42 -27.14
C SER A 202 2.66 -2.05 -26.17
N SER A 203 1.53 -1.39 -25.94
CA SER A 203 0.45 -1.92 -25.08
C SER A 203 -0.20 -3.15 -25.71
N SER A 204 -0.47 -4.17 -24.92
CA SER A 204 -1.07 -5.40 -25.41
C SER A 204 -2.46 -5.14 -26.00
N ARG A 205 -2.73 -5.68 -27.19
CA ARG A 205 -4.04 -5.66 -27.83
C ARG A 205 -4.95 -6.80 -27.35
N ASN A 206 -4.40 -7.75 -26.58
CA ASN A 206 -5.19 -8.85 -26.04
C ASN A 206 -6.10 -8.36 -24.91
N PRO A 207 -7.43 -8.54 -24.99
CA PRO A 207 -8.38 -8.10 -23.96
C PRO A 207 -8.17 -8.77 -22.59
N LYS A 208 -7.47 -9.90 -22.54
CA LYS A 208 -7.15 -10.62 -21.30
C LYS A 208 -5.96 -10.02 -20.54
N ASP A 209 -5.13 -9.24 -21.24
CA ASP A 209 -3.92 -8.64 -20.64
C ASP A 209 -4.29 -7.33 -19.93
N LYS A 210 -4.33 -7.37 -18.61
CA LYS A 210 -4.53 -6.17 -17.78
C LYS A 210 -3.23 -5.38 -17.70
N GLU A 211 -3.29 -4.06 -17.91
CA GLU A 211 -2.10 -3.19 -17.82
C GLU A 211 -2.42 -1.91 -17.06
N ILE A 212 -1.46 -1.47 -16.23
CA ILE A 212 -1.43 -0.12 -15.65
C ILE A 212 -0.25 0.64 -16.24
N VAL A 213 -0.54 1.81 -16.76
CA VAL A 213 0.44 2.76 -17.32
C VAL A 213 0.61 3.90 -16.33
N LEU A 214 1.85 4.22 -16.01
CA LEU A 214 2.22 5.26 -15.06
C LEU A 214 3.16 6.25 -15.76
N ILE A 215 2.80 7.53 -15.76
CA ILE A 215 3.63 8.59 -16.33
C ILE A 215 3.96 9.58 -15.22
N ASP A 216 5.24 9.61 -14.82
CA ASP A 216 5.74 10.52 -13.79
C ASP A 216 6.16 11.84 -14.44
N ASP A 217 5.83 12.97 -13.79
CA ASP A 217 6.07 14.32 -14.28
C ASP A 217 5.60 14.55 -15.74
N CYS A 218 4.37 14.14 -16.07
CA CYS A 218 3.85 14.07 -17.44
C CYS A 218 3.83 15.38 -18.24
N PHE A 219 4.07 16.53 -17.62
CA PHE A 219 4.19 17.84 -18.27
C PHE A 219 5.58 18.46 -18.14
N GLY A 220 6.60 17.70 -17.67
CA GLY A 220 7.95 18.17 -17.41
C GLY A 220 8.20 18.53 -15.95
N GLN A 221 9.49 18.54 -15.55
CA GLN A 221 9.89 18.70 -14.15
C GLN A 221 9.92 20.16 -13.66
N ALA A 222 10.38 21.08 -14.48
CA ALA A 222 10.61 22.48 -14.08
C ALA A 222 9.69 23.47 -14.80
N TYR A 223 9.45 23.25 -16.08
CA TYR A 223 8.64 24.11 -16.95
C TYR A 223 7.70 23.22 -17.76
N PHE A 224 6.60 23.82 -18.25
CA PHE A 224 5.79 23.16 -19.24
C PHE A 224 6.56 23.06 -20.55
N GLU A 225 7.04 21.87 -20.88
CA GLU A 225 7.86 21.58 -22.05
C GLU A 225 7.08 20.88 -23.18
N MET A 226 5.84 20.48 -22.88
CA MET A 226 5.02 19.69 -23.80
C MET A 226 4.62 20.51 -25.03
N LYS A 227 4.95 20.00 -26.21
CA LYS A 227 4.48 20.54 -27.50
C LYS A 227 3.00 20.19 -27.70
N GLU A 228 2.30 20.92 -28.57
CA GLU A 228 0.89 20.67 -28.87
C GLU A 228 0.66 19.25 -29.44
N SER A 229 1.60 18.74 -30.24
CA SER A 229 1.58 17.35 -30.72
C SER A 229 1.58 16.32 -29.58
N GLN A 230 2.39 16.56 -28.54
CA GLN A 230 2.48 15.69 -27.36
C GLN A 230 1.22 15.77 -26.50
N SER A 231 0.58 16.94 -26.43
CA SER A 231 -0.74 17.09 -25.79
C SER A 231 -1.79 16.23 -26.50
N ASN A 232 -1.78 16.22 -27.83
CA ASN A 232 -2.67 15.36 -28.61
C ASN A 232 -2.39 13.86 -28.41
N GLU A 233 -1.10 13.49 -28.31
CA GLU A 233 -0.71 12.10 -28.02
C GLU A 233 -1.17 11.66 -26.63
N LEU A 234 -1.03 12.54 -25.62
CA LEU A 234 -1.51 12.26 -24.26
C LEU A 234 -3.03 12.05 -24.24
N MET A 235 -3.78 12.94 -24.92
CA MET A 235 -5.23 12.79 -25.04
C MET A 235 -5.62 11.51 -25.78
N SER A 236 -4.90 11.15 -26.85
CA SER A 236 -5.10 9.89 -27.56
C SER A 236 -4.80 8.65 -26.68
N LEU A 237 -3.86 8.75 -25.75
CA LEU A 237 -3.59 7.69 -24.76
C LEU A 237 -4.72 7.60 -23.73
N ILE A 238 -5.22 8.74 -23.23
CA ILE A 238 -6.35 8.80 -22.31
C ILE A 238 -7.59 8.16 -22.94
N ASP A 239 -7.93 8.55 -24.18
CA ASP A 239 -9.04 7.96 -24.93
C ASP A 239 -8.89 6.45 -25.10
N TYR A 240 -7.68 6.00 -25.47
CA TYR A 240 -7.40 4.59 -25.63
C TYR A 240 -7.65 3.80 -24.33
N VAL A 241 -7.22 4.35 -23.19
CA VAL A 241 -7.42 3.70 -21.89
C VAL A 241 -8.90 3.72 -21.48
N ASN A 242 -9.60 4.83 -21.71
CA ASN A 242 -11.03 4.94 -21.38
C ASN A 242 -11.89 3.93 -22.16
N LEU A 243 -11.55 3.70 -23.43
CA LEU A 243 -12.23 2.71 -24.26
C LEU A 243 -11.86 1.27 -23.93
N ALA A 244 -10.66 1.02 -23.38
CA ALA A 244 -10.21 -0.32 -23.03
C ALA A 244 -10.81 -0.78 -21.69
N ASN A 245 -11.22 -2.06 -21.61
CA ASN A 245 -11.76 -2.61 -20.36
C ASN A 245 -10.70 -3.12 -19.37
N ASN A 246 -9.47 -3.22 -19.82
CA ASN A 246 -8.36 -3.89 -19.11
C ASN A 246 -7.15 -2.98 -18.93
N LYS A 247 -7.30 -1.67 -19.10
CA LYS A 247 -6.24 -0.67 -18.99
C LYS A 247 -6.55 0.34 -17.91
N VAL A 248 -5.51 0.83 -17.24
CA VAL A 248 -5.57 1.89 -16.23
C VAL A 248 -4.39 2.84 -16.47
N LEU A 249 -4.61 4.15 -16.29
CA LEU A 249 -3.60 5.18 -16.49
C LEU A 249 -3.49 6.07 -15.25
N VAL A 250 -2.28 6.22 -14.76
CA VAL A 250 -1.95 7.18 -13.71
C VAL A 250 -0.95 8.18 -14.23
N LEU A 251 -1.33 9.43 -14.17
CA LEU A 251 -0.50 10.58 -14.52
C LEU A 251 -0.12 11.32 -13.25
N ASN A 252 1.08 11.84 -13.14
CA ASN A 252 1.37 12.82 -12.09
C ASN A 252 2.05 14.06 -12.63
N SER A 253 1.86 15.17 -11.95
CA SER A 253 2.47 16.45 -12.27
C SER A 253 2.50 17.39 -11.07
N ARG A 254 3.35 18.41 -11.15
CA ARG A 254 3.29 19.55 -10.25
C ARG A 254 2.06 20.39 -10.59
N ILE A 255 1.36 20.86 -9.56
CA ILE A 255 0.13 21.66 -9.75
C ILE A 255 0.37 22.92 -10.61
N THR A 256 1.51 23.59 -10.41
CA THR A 256 1.85 24.78 -11.18
C THR A 256 2.13 24.48 -12.66
N ILE A 257 2.71 23.32 -12.96
CA ILE A 257 2.97 22.90 -14.34
C ILE A 257 1.67 22.45 -15.00
N TYR A 258 0.83 21.71 -14.30
CA TYR A 258 -0.50 21.34 -14.76
C TYR A 258 -1.35 22.55 -15.12
N GLN A 259 -1.38 23.60 -14.27
CA GLN A 259 -2.10 24.83 -14.57
C GLN A 259 -1.55 25.57 -15.81
N LYS A 260 -0.23 25.56 -16.00
CA LYS A 260 0.39 26.10 -17.21
C LYS A 260 0.02 25.29 -18.45
N ALA A 261 -0.04 23.95 -18.35
CA ALA A 261 -0.50 23.09 -19.42
C ALA A 261 -1.93 23.42 -19.83
N LYS A 262 -2.83 23.54 -18.86
CA LYS A 262 -4.23 23.92 -19.05
C LYS A 262 -4.37 25.27 -19.76
N ASN A 263 -3.55 26.27 -19.39
CA ASN A 263 -3.62 27.61 -19.97
C ASN A 263 -3.04 27.68 -21.40
N ARG A 264 -2.08 26.82 -21.74
CA ARG A 264 -1.36 26.87 -23.02
C ARG A 264 -1.89 25.87 -24.07
N SER A 265 -2.43 24.75 -23.65
CA SER A 265 -2.99 23.73 -24.57
C SER A 265 -4.50 23.86 -24.65
N THR A 266 -4.99 24.20 -25.83
CA THR A 266 -6.43 24.25 -26.13
C THR A 266 -7.07 22.87 -26.00
N VAL A 267 -6.37 21.84 -26.42
CA VAL A 267 -6.79 20.43 -26.34
C VAL A 267 -6.98 20.01 -24.89
N PHE A 268 -6.02 20.36 -24.02
CA PHE A 268 -6.08 19.98 -22.62
C PHE A 268 -7.19 20.71 -21.86
N ARG A 269 -7.42 21.97 -22.18
CA ARG A 269 -8.52 22.76 -21.61
C ARG A 269 -9.88 22.20 -22.01
N GLN A 270 -10.06 21.92 -23.30
CA GLN A 270 -11.31 21.32 -23.81
C GLN A 270 -11.59 19.94 -23.20
N SER A 271 -10.55 19.15 -22.98
CA SER A 271 -10.72 17.82 -22.36
C SER A 271 -11.22 17.86 -20.92
N GLU A 272 -10.99 18.94 -20.19
CA GLU A 272 -11.53 19.11 -18.82
C GLU A 272 -13.02 19.48 -18.81
N GLU A 273 -13.48 20.12 -19.87
CA GLU A 273 -14.88 20.53 -20.03
C GLU A 273 -15.73 19.42 -20.65
N ASP A 274 -15.09 18.43 -21.26
CA ASP A 274 -15.74 17.32 -21.95
C ASP A 274 -15.80 16.10 -21.00
N GLU A 275 -17.01 15.74 -20.56
CA GLU A 275 -17.29 14.56 -19.74
C GLU A 275 -16.75 13.25 -20.34
N LYS A 276 -16.51 13.23 -21.67
CA LYS A 276 -15.98 12.07 -22.37
C LYS A 276 -14.61 11.62 -21.87
N TYR A 277 -13.76 12.54 -21.41
CA TYR A 277 -12.39 12.19 -21.01
C TYR A 277 -12.28 11.68 -19.59
N CYS A 278 -13.27 11.89 -18.72
CA CYS A 278 -13.36 11.37 -17.35
C CYS A 278 -12.04 11.46 -16.54
N LEU A 279 -11.27 12.54 -16.74
CA LEU A 279 -9.99 12.73 -16.05
C LEU A 279 -10.23 13.10 -14.59
N GLN A 280 -10.15 12.14 -13.71
CA GLN A 280 -10.23 12.37 -12.26
C GLN A 280 -8.92 12.94 -11.71
N LYS A 281 -9.01 13.75 -10.66
CA LYS A 281 -7.88 14.48 -10.10
C LYS A 281 -7.81 14.30 -8.60
N ILE A 282 -6.59 14.15 -8.09
CA ILE A 282 -6.27 14.21 -6.67
C ILE A 282 -5.17 15.25 -6.45
N ASP A 283 -5.41 16.20 -5.56
CA ASP A 283 -4.40 17.13 -5.08
C ASP A 283 -3.79 16.64 -3.76
N VAL A 284 -2.55 16.18 -3.83
CA VAL A 284 -1.84 15.65 -2.65
C VAL A 284 -1.54 16.73 -1.62
N ASN A 285 -1.64 18.03 -1.96
CA ASN A 285 -1.54 19.11 -0.98
C ASN A 285 -2.69 19.10 0.05
N GLU A 286 -3.85 18.53 -0.31
CA GLU A 286 -5.04 18.43 0.54
C GLU A 286 -4.98 17.29 1.56
N MET A 287 -3.84 16.59 1.66
CA MET A 287 -3.64 15.54 2.64
C MET A 287 -3.91 16.05 4.06
N ASN A 288 -4.68 15.30 4.84
CA ASN A 288 -5.01 15.67 6.22
C ASN A 288 -3.78 15.60 7.15
N ASP A 289 -3.84 16.32 8.27
CA ASP A 289 -2.71 16.45 9.20
C ASP A 289 -2.35 15.13 9.88
N LEU A 290 -3.32 14.25 10.12
CA LEU A 290 -3.06 12.94 10.71
C LEU A 290 -2.19 12.08 9.79
N ASP A 291 -2.49 12.07 8.49
CA ASP A 291 -1.72 11.30 7.51
C ASP A 291 -0.32 11.91 7.31
N ARG A 292 -0.21 13.25 7.32
CA ARG A 292 1.09 13.94 7.33
C ARG A 292 1.93 13.57 8.56
N ALA A 293 1.30 13.56 9.74
CA ALA A 293 1.98 13.16 10.98
C ALA A 293 2.46 11.71 10.95
N LYS A 294 1.67 10.78 10.40
CA LYS A 294 2.06 9.37 10.23
C LYS A 294 3.27 9.24 9.29
N ILE A 295 3.27 9.96 8.16
CA ILE A 295 4.38 9.97 7.21
C ILE A 295 5.64 10.50 7.90
N PHE A 296 5.55 11.63 8.60
CA PHE A 296 6.66 12.23 9.31
C PHE A 296 7.21 11.28 10.38
N TYR A 297 6.35 10.67 11.18
CA TYR A 297 6.74 9.68 12.18
C TYR A 297 7.49 8.49 11.57
N ASN A 298 7.00 7.94 10.45
CA ASN A 298 7.65 6.84 9.74
C ASN A 298 9.06 7.22 9.25
N HIS A 299 9.21 8.43 8.70
CA HIS A 299 10.52 8.90 8.26
C HIS A 299 11.50 9.03 9.43
N ILE A 300 11.09 9.60 10.56
CA ILE A 300 11.93 9.68 11.76
C ILE A 300 12.30 8.27 12.26
N TYR A 301 11.33 7.37 12.32
CA TYR A 301 11.51 6.03 12.85
C TYR A 301 12.52 5.20 12.02
N PHE A 302 12.41 5.24 10.70
CA PHE A 302 13.26 4.42 9.83
C PHE A 302 14.60 5.06 9.50
N TYR A 303 14.67 6.37 9.33
CA TYR A 303 15.94 7.04 9.04
C TYR A 303 16.79 7.28 10.28
N LYS A 304 16.22 7.20 11.51
CA LYS A 304 16.92 7.43 12.78
C LYS A 304 17.89 8.61 12.63
N PRO A 305 17.42 9.84 12.45
CA PRO A 305 18.30 10.98 12.29
C PRO A 305 19.26 11.06 13.47
N VAL A 306 20.57 10.97 13.22
CA VAL A 306 21.62 10.81 14.21
C VAL A 306 21.88 12.09 15.01
N SER A 307 21.25 13.20 14.65
CA SER A 307 21.47 14.51 15.28
C SER A 307 20.27 15.42 15.16
N TYR A 308 19.88 16.02 16.28
CA TYR A 308 18.88 17.10 16.37
C TYR A 308 19.28 18.37 15.58
N THR A 309 20.48 18.45 15.06
CA THR A 309 20.99 19.62 14.30
C THR A 309 20.43 19.71 12.87
N HIS A 310 19.77 18.69 12.35
CA HIS A 310 19.15 18.69 11.02
C HIS A 310 17.65 19.02 11.03
N LEU A 311 17.07 19.34 12.19
CA LEU A 311 15.66 19.73 12.35
C LEU A 311 15.44 21.23 12.54
N ARG A 312 16.45 22.05 12.10
CA ARG A 312 16.31 23.52 12.05
C ARG A 312 15.98 24.02 10.66
#